data_c48d45993b989823c1ebe2a1771a7bef
#
_entry.id   c48d45993b989823c1ebe2a1771a7bef
#
_cell.length_a   1.000
_cell.length_b   1.000
_cell.length_c   1.000
_cell.angle_alpha   90.00
_cell.angle_beta   90.00
_cell.angle_gamma   90.00
#
_symmetry.space_group_name_H-M   'P 1'
#
loop_
_entity.id
_entity.type
_entity.pdbx_description
1 polymer ?
#
loop_
_entity_poly.entity_id
_entity_poly.type
_entity_poly.pdbx_seq_one_letter_code
_entity_poly.pdbx_strand_id
1 'polypeptide(L)'
;MVRMTVLASGSRGNSTLVASSTTRILVDAGLSCRELTRRMKTAGEDPSTLDALLITHEHQDHVQGLAVTARRLGIPVYWTEPTHRAWVRWMTPQKRITYAEWLERRRAQASGIPEPTPEEKAAAEETLAEPQKDPTALPAVEYFQSGTGFRIGDIAITPFTIPHDAVDPVGFVFETEGVRIGLATDLGYMPSNVNMQLRGCDVLMLESNHDLDMLRDGPYPWAVKQRVMSRVGHLSNDAAADFLARSYDGQATYVVLAHLSENNNLPELARIAAERALRDRMSLLANHLVLAEQDRPMEAIVLK
;
A
#
# COMPACT_ATOMS: atom_id res chain seq x y z
N MET A 1 -19.71 8.43 13.37
CA MET A 1 -19.59 8.99 11.99
C MET A 1 -18.29 8.48 11.38
N VAL A 2 -18.40 7.71 10.33
CA VAL A 2 -17.26 7.05 9.66
C VAL A 2 -16.74 7.92 8.52
N ARG A 3 -15.40 8.03 8.40
CA ARG A 3 -14.76 8.82 7.35
C ARG A 3 -13.67 8.01 6.65
N MET A 4 -13.58 8.21 5.35
CA MET A 4 -12.47 7.74 4.54
C MET A 4 -11.89 8.91 3.74
N THR A 5 -10.58 9.11 3.83
CA THR A 5 -9.86 10.18 3.11
C THR A 5 -8.64 9.60 2.42
N VAL A 6 -8.63 9.57 1.10
CA VAL A 6 -7.43 9.20 0.34
C VAL A 6 -6.50 10.40 0.30
N LEU A 7 -5.35 10.28 0.95
CA LEU A 7 -4.34 11.35 1.02
C LEU A 7 -3.45 11.38 -0.23
N ALA A 8 -3.22 10.21 -0.81
CA ALA A 8 -2.49 10.02 -2.07
C ALA A 8 -2.79 8.63 -2.63
N SER A 9 -2.82 8.50 -3.95
CA SER A 9 -2.98 7.21 -4.61
C SER A 9 -2.27 7.19 -5.96
N GLY A 10 -1.31 6.28 -6.12
CA GLY A 10 -0.50 6.08 -7.34
C GLY A 10 0.94 5.71 -7.04
N SER A 11 1.75 5.51 -8.09
CA SER A 11 3.10 4.94 -8.02
C SER A 11 4.17 5.79 -7.29
N ARG A 12 3.83 7.02 -6.86
CA ARG A 12 4.74 7.87 -6.06
C ARG A 12 4.40 7.90 -4.57
N GLY A 13 3.38 7.18 -4.17
CA GLY A 13 3.02 7.02 -2.76
C GLY A 13 1.53 6.90 -2.54
N ASN A 14 1.17 5.92 -1.70
CA ASN A 14 -0.20 5.60 -1.34
C ASN A 14 -0.41 5.85 0.15
N SER A 15 -1.54 6.42 0.51
CA SER A 15 -1.94 6.57 1.89
C SER A 15 -3.43 6.91 1.99
N THR A 16 -4.17 6.16 2.80
CA THR A 16 -5.60 6.33 3.01
C THR A 16 -5.91 6.35 4.51
N LEU A 17 -6.63 7.36 4.97
CA LEU A 17 -7.15 7.43 6.33
C LEU A 17 -8.54 6.80 6.40
N VAL A 18 -8.73 5.89 7.34
CA VAL A 18 -10.05 5.35 7.73
C VAL A 18 -10.28 5.70 9.20
N ALA A 19 -11.38 6.35 9.49
CA ALA A 19 -11.68 6.85 10.83
C ALA A 19 -13.14 6.58 11.24
N SER A 20 -13.31 6.12 12.47
CA SER A 20 -14.59 6.12 13.19
C SER A 20 -14.75 7.37 14.05
N SER A 21 -15.73 7.39 14.94
CA SER A 21 -15.85 8.44 15.96
C SER A 21 -14.70 8.46 16.98
N THR A 22 -14.04 7.32 17.21
CA THR A 22 -13.03 7.15 18.27
C THR A 22 -11.67 6.69 17.78
N THR A 23 -11.58 6.03 16.61
CA THR A 23 -10.36 5.40 16.11
C THR A 23 -9.98 5.92 14.73
N ARG A 24 -8.67 6.13 14.49
CA ARG A 24 -8.11 6.62 13.23
C ARG A 24 -6.94 5.75 12.79
N ILE A 25 -7.07 5.13 11.64
CA ILE A 25 -6.09 4.20 11.06
C ILE A 25 -5.58 4.78 9.75
N LEU A 26 -4.26 4.92 9.63
CA LEU A 26 -3.64 5.25 8.36
C LEU A 26 -3.22 3.97 7.65
N VAL A 27 -3.82 3.70 6.50
CA VAL A 27 -3.46 2.58 5.62
C VAL A 27 -2.37 3.07 4.68
N ASP A 28 -1.21 2.45 4.76
CA ASP A 28 0.02 2.76 4.07
C ASP A 28 0.61 4.16 4.36
N ALA A 29 1.92 4.26 4.28
CA ALA A 29 2.69 5.47 4.51
C ALA A 29 3.72 5.66 3.37
N GLY A 30 3.22 5.66 2.13
CA GLY A 30 4.03 5.74 0.91
C GLY A 30 4.63 7.11 0.64
N LEU A 31 4.21 8.15 1.36
CA LEU A 31 4.75 9.50 1.28
C LEU A 31 5.68 9.78 2.47
N SER A 32 6.60 10.75 2.33
CA SER A 32 7.40 11.19 3.47
C SER A 32 6.50 11.66 4.64
N CYS A 33 6.95 11.45 5.88
CA CYS A 33 6.22 11.90 7.08
C CYS A 33 5.80 13.38 7.02
N ARG A 34 6.66 14.25 6.47
CA ARG A 34 6.35 15.67 6.28
C ARG A 34 5.17 15.86 5.33
N GLU A 35 5.18 15.15 4.21
CA GLU A 35 4.13 15.27 3.20
C GLU A 35 2.81 14.65 3.68
N LEU A 36 2.85 13.49 4.35
CA LEU A 36 1.69 12.89 5.02
C LEU A 36 1.04 13.88 6.00
N THR A 37 1.85 14.45 6.90
CA THR A 37 1.38 15.44 7.88
C THR A 37 0.75 16.66 7.20
N ARG A 38 1.36 17.14 6.11
CA ARG A 38 0.85 18.28 5.33
C ARG A 38 -0.51 17.95 4.71
N ARG A 39 -0.62 16.80 4.04
CA ARG A 39 -1.86 16.38 3.37
C ARG A 39 -2.99 16.09 4.35
N MET A 40 -2.71 15.44 5.48
CA MET A 40 -3.70 15.26 6.54
C MET A 40 -4.27 16.61 6.99
N LYS A 41 -3.41 17.58 7.32
CA LYS A 41 -3.86 18.92 7.71
C LYS A 41 -4.67 19.62 6.61
N THR A 42 -4.27 19.49 5.34
CA THR A 42 -5.03 20.03 4.20
C THR A 42 -6.42 19.41 4.10
N ALA A 43 -6.54 18.11 4.41
CA ALA A 43 -7.82 17.40 4.46
C ALA A 43 -8.62 17.64 5.75
N GLY A 44 -8.14 18.49 6.65
CA GLY A 44 -8.81 18.79 7.94
C GLY A 44 -8.61 17.71 9.01
N GLU A 45 -7.62 16.83 8.83
CA GLU A 45 -7.30 15.74 9.76
C GLU A 45 -6.07 16.10 10.61
N ASP A 46 -6.13 15.79 11.90
CA ASP A 46 -5.00 15.99 12.82
C ASP A 46 -4.11 14.74 12.86
N PRO A 47 -2.85 14.80 12.39
CA PRO A 47 -1.94 13.65 12.43
C PRO A 47 -1.66 13.12 13.85
N SER A 48 -1.77 13.95 14.88
CA SER A 48 -1.53 13.55 16.27
C SER A 48 -2.61 12.63 16.85
N THR A 49 -3.73 12.50 16.16
CA THR A 49 -4.85 11.65 16.56
C THR A 49 -4.86 10.28 15.89
N LEU A 50 -3.81 9.94 15.14
CA LEU A 50 -3.66 8.60 14.57
C LEU A 50 -3.37 7.57 15.66
N ASP A 51 -4.09 6.47 15.62
CA ASP A 51 -3.95 5.34 16.56
C ASP A 51 -3.02 4.26 16.02
N ALA A 52 -2.95 4.06 14.70
CA ALA A 52 -2.16 3.00 14.09
C ALA A 52 -1.81 3.28 12.61
N LEU A 53 -0.72 2.64 12.16
CA LEU A 53 -0.41 2.42 10.75
C LEU A 53 -0.75 0.96 10.39
N LEU A 54 -1.42 0.77 9.27
CA LEU A 54 -1.79 -0.54 8.73
C LEU A 54 -1.18 -0.68 7.33
N ILE A 55 -0.40 -1.71 7.08
CA ILE A 55 0.39 -1.85 5.86
C ILE A 55 -0.17 -2.97 4.99
N THR A 56 -0.37 -2.66 3.70
CA THR A 56 -0.84 -3.60 2.69
C THR A 56 0.28 -4.53 2.22
N HIS A 57 1.45 -3.99 1.89
CA HIS A 57 2.63 -4.72 1.44
C HIS A 57 3.90 -3.85 1.49
N GLU A 58 5.07 -4.42 1.18
CA GLU A 58 6.39 -3.81 1.42
C GLU A 58 6.90 -2.89 0.30
N HIS A 59 6.18 -2.66 -0.79
CA HIS A 59 6.66 -1.80 -1.87
C HIS A 59 6.90 -0.37 -1.42
N GLN A 60 7.89 0.29 -2.03
CA GLN A 60 8.37 1.60 -1.60
C GLN A 60 7.28 2.66 -1.55
N ASP A 61 6.39 2.67 -2.51
CA ASP A 61 5.27 3.61 -2.58
C ASP A 61 4.16 3.35 -1.55
N HIS A 62 4.31 2.30 -0.71
CA HIS A 62 3.46 2.02 0.45
C HIS A 62 4.17 2.24 1.79
N VAL A 63 5.51 2.15 1.83
CA VAL A 63 6.26 2.16 3.09
C VAL A 63 7.37 3.21 3.19
N GLN A 64 7.55 4.08 2.18
CA GLN A 64 8.67 5.04 2.14
C GLN A 64 8.75 5.93 3.38
N GLY A 65 7.63 6.39 3.91
CA GLY A 65 7.57 7.25 5.10
C GLY A 65 7.31 6.52 6.41
N LEU A 66 7.10 5.20 6.37
CA LEU A 66 6.62 4.38 7.47
C LEU A 66 7.41 4.58 8.78
N ALA A 67 8.70 4.28 8.76
CA ALA A 67 9.52 4.31 9.97
C ALA A 67 9.58 5.69 10.63
N VAL A 68 9.69 6.73 9.80
CA VAL A 68 9.74 8.12 10.31
C VAL A 68 8.38 8.53 10.88
N THR A 69 7.29 8.16 10.20
CA THR A 69 5.93 8.48 10.63
C THR A 69 5.58 7.76 11.93
N ALA A 70 5.81 6.45 11.99
CA ALA A 70 5.54 5.65 13.20
C ALA A 70 6.31 6.18 14.42
N ARG A 71 7.62 6.42 14.27
CA ARG A 71 8.46 6.96 15.38
C ARG A 71 8.04 8.35 15.82
N ARG A 72 7.72 9.24 14.88
CA ARG A 72 7.35 10.63 15.18
C ARG A 72 6.02 10.70 15.92
N LEU A 73 5.07 9.84 15.58
CA LEU A 73 3.75 9.82 16.18
C LEU A 73 3.65 8.84 17.36
N GLY A 74 4.64 7.97 17.54
CA GLY A 74 4.66 6.99 18.64
C GLY A 74 3.60 5.90 18.49
N ILE A 75 3.15 5.59 17.26
CA ILE A 75 2.03 4.68 16.98
C ILE A 75 2.49 3.30 16.50
N PRO A 76 1.74 2.22 16.81
CA PRO A 76 2.03 0.87 16.35
C PRO A 76 1.86 0.72 14.83
N VAL A 77 2.61 -0.24 14.27
CA VAL A 77 2.52 -0.67 12.88
C VAL A 77 1.96 -2.08 12.82
N TYR A 78 0.86 -2.23 12.07
CA TYR A 78 0.19 -3.50 11.80
C TYR A 78 0.50 -3.98 10.39
N TRP A 79 0.97 -5.20 10.24
CA TRP A 79 1.29 -5.84 8.96
C TRP A 79 1.33 -7.37 9.08
N THR A 80 1.48 -8.06 7.97
CA THR A 80 1.80 -9.48 8.03
C THR A 80 3.29 -9.66 8.39
N GLU A 81 3.63 -10.74 9.09
CA GLU A 81 5.03 -11.00 9.46
C GLU A 81 5.95 -11.15 8.22
N PRO A 82 5.54 -11.79 7.11
CA PRO A 82 6.35 -11.85 5.89
C PRO A 82 6.64 -10.46 5.29
N THR A 83 5.64 -9.56 5.24
CA THR A 83 5.79 -8.18 4.77
C THR A 83 6.79 -7.42 5.64
N HIS A 84 6.68 -7.51 6.97
CA HIS A 84 7.64 -6.89 7.88
C HIS A 84 9.07 -7.38 7.64
N ARG A 85 9.27 -8.69 7.56
CA ARG A 85 10.60 -9.28 7.30
C ARG A 85 11.18 -8.84 5.95
N ALA A 86 10.34 -8.69 4.93
CA ALA A 86 10.77 -8.20 3.61
C ALA A 86 11.20 -6.73 3.70
N TRP A 87 10.41 -5.89 4.38
CA TRP A 87 10.75 -4.48 4.62
C TRP A 87 12.06 -4.32 5.42
N VAL A 88 12.24 -5.08 6.51
CA VAL A 88 13.49 -5.07 7.29
C VAL A 88 14.69 -5.43 6.42
N ARG A 89 14.58 -6.48 5.60
CA ARG A 89 15.63 -6.88 4.65
C ARG A 89 15.99 -5.77 3.68
N TRP A 90 14.99 -5.05 3.17
CA TRP A 90 15.19 -3.93 2.24
C TRP A 90 15.84 -2.73 2.93
N MET A 91 15.44 -2.42 4.16
CA MET A 91 15.97 -1.30 4.94
C MET A 91 17.37 -1.55 5.52
N THR A 92 17.75 -2.80 5.69
CA THR A 92 19.06 -3.17 6.26
C THR A 92 20.12 -3.09 5.16
N PRO A 93 21.16 -2.24 5.31
CA PRO A 93 22.24 -2.15 4.33
C PRO A 93 22.93 -3.50 4.17
N GLN A 94 22.84 -4.09 3.00
CA GLN A 94 23.66 -5.24 2.68
C GLN A 94 25.09 -4.74 2.48
N LYS A 95 26.06 -5.20 3.27
CA LYS A 95 27.48 -4.97 3.04
C LYS A 95 27.83 -5.57 1.66
N ARG A 96 27.73 -4.78 0.60
CA ARG A 96 28.25 -5.15 -0.71
C ARG A 96 29.74 -4.99 -0.65
N ILE A 97 30.46 -6.10 -0.62
CA ILE A 97 31.91 -6.07 -0.82
C ILE A 97 32.17 -5.59 -2.26
N THR A 98 33.07 -4.63 -2.41
CA THR A 98 33.53 -4.20 -3.74
C THR A 98 34.29 -5.34 -4.40
N TYR A 99 34.41 -5.28 -5.74
CA TYR A 99 35.24 -6.28 -6.47
C TYR A 99 36.69 -6.30 -5.97
N ALA A 100 37.22 -5.15 -5.57
CA ALA A 100 38.55 -5.03 -4.96
C ALA A 100 38.65 -5.80 -3.63
N GLU A 101 37.70 -5.58 -2.71
CA GLU A 101 37.64 -6.32 -1.45
C GLU A 101 37.41 -7.82 -1.63
N TRP A 102 36.59 -8.21 -2.64
CA TRP A 102 36.44 -9.62 -3.01
C TRP A 102 37.73 -10.23 -3.51
N LEU A 103 38.48 -9.53 -4.39
CA LEU A 103 39.80 -9.95 -4.89
C LEU A 103 40.81 -10.06 -3.75
N GLU A 104 40.86 -9.12 -2.82
CA GLU A 104 41.76 -9.18 -1.66
C GLU A 104 41.42 -10.38 -0.78
N ARG A 105 40.16 -10.66 -0.48
CA ARG A 105 39.75 -11.86 0.27
C ARG A 105 40.16 -13.14 -0.47
N ARG A 106 39.96 -13.20 -1.77
CA ARG A 106 40.42 -14.37 -2.58
C ARG A 106 41.91 -14.53 -2.57
N ARG A 107 42.69 -13.45 -2.64
CA ARG A 107 44.16 -13.49 -2.56
C ARG A 107 44.63 -13.90 -1.16
N ALA A 108 44.05 -13.39 -0.11
CA ALA A 108 44.34 -13.79 1.26
C ALA A 108 44.07 -15.28 1.50
N GLN A 109 42.94 -15.81 1.02
CA GLN A 109 42.63 -17.24 1.07
C GLN A 109 43.67 -18.10 0.28
N ALA A 110 44.12 -17.61 -0.87
CA ALA A 110 45.12 -18.32 -1.70
C ALA A 110 46.52 -18.27 -1.10
N SER A 111 46.86 -17.26 -0.28
CA SER A 111 48.16 -17.11 0.38
C SER A 111 48.25 -17.77 1.75
N GLY A 112 47.23 -18.49 2.19
CA GLY A 112 47.26 -19.22 3.46
C GLY A 112 47.28 -18.32 4.72
N ILE A 113 46.96 -17.01 4.57
CA ILE A 113 46.82 -16.09 5.70
C ILE A 113 45.52 -16.50 6.43
N PRO A 114 45.57 -16.83 7.72
CA PRO A 114 44.35 -17.18 8.47
C PRO A 114 43.35 -16.01 8.46
N GLU A 115 42.08 -16.35 8.25
CA GLU A 115 41.04 -15.33 8.42
C GLU A 115 41.06 -14.77 9.83
N PRO A 116 40.86 -13.45 10.02
CA PRO A 116 40.77 -12.88 11.35
C PRO A 116 39.69 -13.60 12.16
N THR A 117 39.99 -13.90 13.39
CA THR A 117 39.08 -14.58 14.31
C THR A 117 37.75 -13.79 14.47
N PRO A 118 36.66 -14.43 14.88
CA PRO A 118 35.40 -13.73 15.17
C PRO A 118 35.57 -12.58 16.18
N GLU A 119 36.52 -12.72 17.12
CA GLU A 119 36.84 -11.70 18.13
C GLU A 119 37.61 -10.52 17.52
N GLU A 120 38.56 -10.76 16.60
CA GLU A 120 39.26 -9.70 15.88
C GLU A 120 38.33 -8.94 14.91
N LYS A 121 37.35 -9.64 14.27
CA LYS A 121 36.35 -9.04 13.45
C LYS A 121 35.39 -8.16 14.30
N ALA A 122 34.98 -8.65 15.48
CA ALA A 122 34.14 -7.92 16.40
C ALA A 122 34.83 -6.68 16.96
N ALA A 123 36.11 -6.78 17.36
CA ALA A 123 36.90 -5.65 17.86
C ALA A 123 37.14 -4.56 16.79
N ALA A 124 37.32 -4.95 15.52
CA ALA A 124 37.45 -4.02 14.39
C ALA A 124 36.08 -3.34 14.07
N GLU A 125 34.98 -4.04 14.25
CA GLU A 125 33.61 -3.47 14.07
C GLU A 125 33.23 -2.53 15.21
N GLU A 126 33.62 -2.83 16.44
CA GLU A 126 33.35 -2.01 17.63
C GLU A 126 34.10 -0.66 17.60
N THR A 127 35.28 -0.60 16.95
CA THR A 127 36.10 0.62 16.84
C THR A 127 35.58 1.59 15.75
N LEU A 128 34.66 1.17 14.87
CA LEU A 128 34.17 1.95 13.74
C LEU A 128 32.70 2.36 13.85
N ALA A 129 31.99 1.96 14.89
CA ALA A 129 30.56 2.18 15.04
C ALA A 129 30.25 3.32 16.00
N GLU A 130 30.03 4.53 15.50
CA GLU A 130 29.00 5.36 16.12
C GLU A 130 27.67 4.57 16.05
N PRO A 131 26.85 4.57 17.12
CA PRO A 131 25.58 3.83 17.11
C PRO A 131 24.66 4.42 16.01
N GLN A 132 24.73 3.87 14.82
CA GLN A 132 23.77 4.20 13.77
C GLN A 132 22.40 3.78 14.30
N LYS A 133 21.50 4.75 14.43
CA LYS A 133 20.09 4.47 14.81
C LYS A 133 19.57 3.43 13.82
N ASP A 134 19.10 2.30 14.35
CA ASP A 134 18.50 1.24 13.56
C ASP A 134 17.39 1.83 12.67
N PRO A 135 17.53 1.82 11.35
CA PRO A 135 16.53 2.38 10.43
C PRO A 135 15.18 1.64 10.52
N THR A 136 15.22 0.39 11.01
CA THR A 136 14.04 -0.48 11.11
C THR A 136 13.35 -0.40 12.48
N ALA A 137 13.91 0.32 13.46
CA ALA A 137 13.30 0.47 14.76
C ALA A 137 11.93 1.14 14.67
N LEU A 138 10.90 0.49 15.21
CA LEU A 138 9.52 0.96 15.27
C LEU A 138 9.05 1.04 16.74
N PRO A 139 8.10 1.92 17.08
CA PRO A 139 7.57 2.05 18.43
C PRO A 139 6.93 0.76 18.96
N ALA A 140 6.12 0.13 18.11
CA ALA A 140 5.49 -1.17 18.35
C ALA A 140 5.18 -1.84 17.00
N VAL A 141 5.19 -3.16 17.00
CA VAL A 141 4.89 -4.00 15.83
C VAL A 141 3.82 -5.00 16.22
N GLU A 142 2.75 -5.04 15.44
CA GLU A 142 1.64 -5.96 15.61
C GLU A 142 1.46 -6.79 14.34
N TYR A 143 1.24 -8.09 14.50
CA TYR A 143 1.06 -8.98 13.37
C TYR A 143 -0.39 -9.44 13.22
N PHE A 144 -0.86 -9.44 11.98
CA PHE A 144 -2.10 -10.09 11.58
C PHE A 144 -1.84 -11.15 10.49
N GLN A 145 -2.83 -11.98 10.22
CA GLN A 145 -2.82 -12.97 9.15
C GLN A 145 -3.93 -12.69 8.15
N SER A 146 -3.63 -12.80 6.86
CA SER A 146 -4.65 -12.72 5.81
C SER A 146 -5.77 -13.74 6.06
N GLY A 147 -7.02 -13.31 5.88
CA GLY A 147 -8.21 -14.13 6.14
C GLY A 147 -8.66 -14.18 7.60
N THR A 148 -7.87 -13.67 8.56
CA THR A 148 -8.23 -13.64 9.98
C THR A 148 -8.56 -12.23 10.42
N GLY A 149 -9.80 -11.97 10.81
CA GLY A 149 -10.25 -10.67 11.30
C GLY A 149 -9.61 -10.28 12.63
N PHE A 150 -9.33 -9.00 12.81
CA PHE A 150 -8.84 -8.40 14.06
C PHE A 150 -9.48 -7.02 14.28
N ARG A 151 -9.11 -6.34 15.36
CA ARG A 151 -9.65 -5.01 15.70
C ARG A 151 -8.54 -4.04 16.07
N ILE A 152 -8.74 -2.79 15.67
CA ILE A 152 -8.01 -1.64 16.21
C ILE A 152 -9.07 -0.69 16.75
N GLY A 153 -9.08 -0.47 18.05
CA GLY A 153 -10.14 0.27 18.71
C GLY A 153 -11.54 -0.30 18.42
N ASP A 154 -12.44 0.51 17.92
CA ASP A 154 -13.80 0.13 17.54
C ASP A 154 -13.95 -0.32 16.08
N ILE A 155 -12.88 -0.28 15.28
CA ILE A 155 -12.87 -0.71 13.88
C ILE A 155 -12.51 -2.20 13.79
N ALA A 156 -13.40 -3.03 13.25
CA ALA A 156 -13.10 -4.40 12.87
C ALA A 156 -12.46 -4.41 11.46
N ILE A 157 -11.42 -5.21 11.29
CA ILE A 157 -10.61 -5.26 10.06
C ILE A 157 -10.52 -6.70 9.59
N THR A 158 -10.86 -6.94 8.34
CA THR A 158 -10.69 -8.23 7.67
C THR A 158 -9.67 -8.07 6.55
N PRO A 159 -8.42 -8.53 6.73
CA PRO A 159 -7.42 -8.57 5.67
C PRO A 159 -7.73 -9.74 4.72
N PHE A 160 -7.53 -9.55 3.43
CA PHE A 160 -7.67 -10.60 2.43
C PHE A 160 -6.52 -10.55 1.42
N THR A 161 -6.03 -11.72 1.01
CA THR A 161 -4.93 -11.82 0.03
C THR A 161 -5.35 -11.29 -1.33
N ILE A 162 -4.49 -10.47 -1.94
CA ILE A 162 -4.62 -9.95 -3.30
C ILE A 162 -3.49 -10.49 -4.19
N PRO A 163 -3.71 -10.67 -5.49
CA PRO A 163 -2.68 -11.15 -6.42
C PRO A 163 -1.75 -10.00 -6.84
N HIS A 164 -0.63 -9.84 -6.14
CA HIS A 164 0.40 -8.85 -6.45
C HIS A 164 1.80 -9.41 -6.29
N ASP A 165 2.82 -8.80 -6.92
CA ASP A 165 4.22 -9.21 -6.88
C ASP A 165 4.96 -8.72 -5.61
N ALA A 166 4.32 -8.88 -4.47
CA ALA A 166 4.84 -8.64 -3.13
C ALA A 166 4.88 -9.94 -2.32
N VAL A 167 5.49 -9.92 -1.13
CA VAL A 167 5.70 -11.16 -0.35
C VAL A 167 4.41 -11.71 0.24
N ASP A 168 3.58 -10.85 0.79
CA ASP A 168 2.28 -11.23 1.38
C ASP A 168 1.27 -10.07 1.31
N PRO A 169 0.86 -9.69 0.07
CA PRO A 169 0.05 -8.51 -0.17
C PRO A 169 -1.41 -8.73 0.23
N VAL A 170 -2.00 -7.72 0.87
CA VAL A 170 -3.38 -7.77 1.35
C VAL A 170 -4.18 -6.52 0.99
N GLY A 171 -5.47 -6.72 0.69
CA GLY A 171 -6.49 -5.71 0.77
C GLY A 171 -7.21 -5.78 2.11
N PHE A 172 -8.08 -4.81 2.39
CA PHE A 172 -8.77 -4.71 3.67
C PHE A 172 -10.26 -4.44 3.51
N VAL A 173 -11.03 -5.00 4.42
CA VAL A 173 -12.39 -4.56 4.71
C VAL A 173 -12.42 -4.02 6.13
N PHE A 174 -12.96 -2.82 6.31
CA PHE A 174 -13.16 -2.16 7.59
C PHE A 174 -14.66 -2.14 7.90
N GLU A 175 -15.01 -2.47 9.14
CA GLU A 175 -16.40 -2.42 9.61
C GLU A 175 -16.45 -1.68 10.95
N THR A 176 -17.21 -0.59 10.97
CA THR A 176 -17.44 0.20 12.19
C THR A 176 -18.72 1.03 12.05
N GLU A 177 -19.44 1.26 13.16
CA GLU A 177 -20.66 2.08 13.20
C GLU A 177 -21.71 1.70 12.12
N GLY A 178 -21.76 0.43 11.71
CA GLY A 178 -22.68 -0.07 10.68
C GLY A 178 -22.24 0.23 9.24
N VAL A 179 -21.07 0.81 9.04
CA VAL A 179 -20.48 1.13 7.73
C VAL A 179 -19.41 0.10 7.37
N ARG A 180 -19.37 -0.31 6.10
CA ARG A 180 -18.41 -1.24 5.54
C ARG A 180 -17.60 -0.61 4.42
N ILE A 181 -16.26 -0.58 4.55
CA ILE A 181 -15.34 0.02 3.58
C ILE A 181 -14.41 -1.06 3.05
N GLY A 182 -14.35 -1.25 1.72
CA GLY A 182 -13.44 -2.17 1.05
C GLY A 182 -12.31 -1.44 0.33
N LEU A 183 -11.06 -1.86 0.56
CA LEU A 183 -9.85 -1.36 -0.12
C LEU A 183 -9.18 -2.51 -0.87
N ALA A 184 -9.07 -2.39 -2.21
CA ALA A 184 -8.41 -3.35 -3.08
C ALA A 184 -7.64 -2.61 -4.18
N THR A 185 -6.38 -2.31 -3.91
CA THR A 185 -5.40 -1.77 -4.86
C THR A 185 -4.23 -2.73 -5.02
N ASP A 186 -3.44 -2.55 -6.04
CA ASP A 186 -2.26 -3.38 -6.32
C ASP A 186 -2.62 -4.85 -6.57
N LEU A 187 -3.47 -5.07 -7.56
CA LEU A 187 -3.90 -6.42 -7.92
C LEU A 187 -3.92 -6.63 -9.44
N GLY A 188 -3.28 -7.69 -9.91
CA GLY A 188 -3.18 -8.00 -11.34
C GLY A 188 -4.47 -8.50 -11.98
N TYR A 189 -5.41 -9.00 -11.19
CA TYR A 189 -6.74 -9.43 -11.62
C TYR A 189 -7.68 -9.54 -10.42
N MET A 190 -8.97 -9.67 -10.67
CA MET A 190 -10.01 -9.77 -9.66
C MET A 190 -10.40 -11.24 -9.39
N PRO A 191 -9.83 -11.92 -8.38
CA PRO A 191 -10.20 -13.30 -8.07
C PRO A 191 -11.49 -13.38 -7.24
N SER A 192 -12.09 -14.56 -7.18
CA SER A 192 -13.38 -14.78 -6.50
C SER A 192 -13.35 -14.47 -5.00
N ASN A 193 -12.23 -14.72 -4.31
CA ASN A 193 -12.10 -14.37 -2.90
C ASN A 193 -12.15 -12.85 -2.67
N VAL A 194 -11.50 -12.05 -3.51
CA VAL A 194 -11.57 -10.58 -3.46
C VAL A 194 -12.99 -10.11 -3.74
N ASN A 195 -13.64 -10.64 -4.79
CA ASN A 195 -15.05 -10.35 -5.10
C ASN A 195 -15.97 -10.60 -3.89
N MET A 196 -15.76 -11.70 -3.18
CA MET A 196 -16.58 -12.03 -1.99
C MET A 196 -16.38 -11.03 -0.86
N GLN A 197 -15.15 -10.62 -0.60
CA GLN A 197 -14.82 -9.68 0.46
C GLN A 197 -15.37 -8.27 0.20
N LEU A 198 -15.43 -7.85 -1.05
CA LEU A 198 -15.89 -6.51 -1.43
C LEU A 198 -17.42 -6.36 -1.51
N ARG A 199 -18.16 -7.45 -1.30
CA ARG A 199 -19.64 -7.39 -1.26
C ARG A 199 -20.16 -6.64 -0.04
N GLY A 200 -21.25 -5.90 -0.22
CA GLY A 200 -21.91 -5.17 0.84
C GLY A 200 -21.11 -4.00 1.38
N CYS A 201 -20.10 -3.52 0.65
CA CYS A 201 -19.37 -2.31 1.04
C CYS A 201 -20.19 -1.05 0.72
N ASP A 202 -20.22 -0.10 1.65
CA ASP A 202 -20.77 1.24 1.46
C ASP A 202 -19.80 2.15 0.71
N VAL A 203 -18.50 1.90 0.87
CA VAL A 203 -17.41 2.51 0.10
C VAL A 203 -16.54 1.41 -0.48
N LEU A 204 -16.29 1.47 -1.78
CA LEU A 204 -15.41 0.56 -2.50
C LEU A 204 -14.26 1.35 -3.13
N MET A 205 -13.05 1.18 -2.62
CA MET A 205 -11.82 1.66 -3.26
C MET A 205 -11.23 0.54 -4.09
N LEU A 206 -11.13 0.77 -5.40
CA LEU A 206 -10.71 -0.22 -6.39
C LEU A 206 -9.60 0.33 -7.27
N GLU A 207 -8.60 -0.50 -7.58
CA GLU A 207 -7.59 -0.12 -8.55
C GLU A 207 -8.16 0.07 -9.95
N SER A 208 -7.67 1.10 -10.66
CA SER A 208 -7.86 1.35 -12.08
C SER A 208 -6.56 1.93 -12.63
N ASN A 209 -5.53 1.05 -12.75
CA ASN A 209 -4.16 1.50 -12.88
C ASN A 209 -3.83 2.05 -14.27
N HIS A 210 -4.16 1.33 -15.33
CA HIS A 210 -3.71 1.70 -16.66
C HIS A 210 -4.76 1.48 -17.74
N ASP A 211 -4.69 2.28 -18.79
CA ASP A 211 -5.30 2.03 -20.07
C ASP A 211 -4.39 1.11 -20.90
N LEU A 212 -4.96 0.10 -21.54
CA LEU A 212 -4.19 -0.93 -22.26
C LEU A 212 -3.43 -0.36 -23.46
N ASP A 213 -4.03 0.57 -24.20
CA ASP A 213 -3.40 1.17 -25.37
C ASP A 213 -2.29 2.15 -24.93
N MET A 214 -2.53 2.97 -23.91
CA MET A 214 -1.50 3.85 -23.34
C MET A 214 -0.33 3.05 -22.79
N LEU A 215 -0.57 1.93 -22.10
CA LEU A 215 0.52 1.08 -21.60
C LEU A 215 1.29 0.43 -22.74
N ARG A 216 0.59 -0.08 -23.79
CA ARG A 216 1.23 -0.71 -24.95
C ARG A 216 2.16 0.30 -25.67
N ASP A 217 1.68 1.51 -25.89
CA ASP A 217 2.36 2.53 -26.69
C ASP A 217 3.23 3.48 -25.82
N GLY A 218 3.08 3.42 -24.50
CA GLY A 218 3.74 4.26 -23.52
C GLY A 218 5.24 4.03 -23.37
N PRO A 219 5.91 4.84 -22.52
CA PRO A 219 7.37 4.93 -22.45
C PRO A 219 8.04 3.75 -21.73
N TYR A 220 7.29 2.87 -21.06
CA TYR A 220 7.88 1.81 -20.25
C TYR A 220 8.60 0.77 -21.11
N PRO A 221 9.77 0.24 -20.65
CA PRO A 221 10.41 -0.92 -21.28
C PRO A 221 9.47 -2.12 -21.33
N TRP A 222 9.61 -2.97 -22.35
CA TRP A 222 8.73 -4.12 -22.56
C TRP A 222 8.61 -5.04 -21.33
N ALA A 223 9.72 -5.29 -20.63
CA ALA A 223 9.71 -6.10 -19.41
C ALA A 223 8.82 -5.50 -18.30
N VAL A 224 8.80 -4.16 -18.16
CA VAL A 224 7.93 -3.46 -17.22
C VAL A 224 6.47 -3.56 -17.67
N LYS A 225 6.18 -3.39 -18.96
CA LYS A 225 4.82 -3.57 -19.52
C LYS A 225 4.28 -4.97 -19.25
N GLN A 226 5.11 -5.99 -19.49
CA GLN A 226 4.74 -7.39 -19.21
C GLN A 226 4.45 -7.62 -17.71
N ARG A 227 5.26 -7.04 -16.83
CA ARG A 227 5.04 -7.12 -15.38
C ARG A 227 3.72 -6.46 -15.00
N VAL A 228 3.45 -5.24 -15.47
CA VAL A 228 2.20 -4.49 -15.18
C VAL A 228 0.97 -5.25 -15.66
N MET A 229 1.01 -5.83 -16.87
CA MET A 229 -0.10 -6.62 -17.45
C MET A 229 -0.20 -8.05 -16.88
N SER A 230 0.70 -8.48 -16.01
CA SER A 230 0.70 -9.85 -15.49
C SER A 230 -0.41 -10.07 -14.45
N ARG A 231 -0.66 -11.33 -14.12
CA ARG A 231 -1.63 -11.70 -13.08
C ARG A 231 -1.22 -11.24 -11.66
N VAL A 232 -0.02 -10.76 -11.48
CA VAL A 232 0.50 -10.19 -10.24
C VAL A 232 0.94 -8.74 -10.42
N GLY A 233 0.57 -8.12 -11.53
CA GLY A 233 0.82 -6.71 -11.82
C GLY A 233 -0.28 -5.81 -11.27
N HIS A 234 -0.93 -5.05 -12.19
CA HIS A 234 -1.96 -4.07 -11.83
C HIS A 234 -3.23 -4.21 -12.68
N LEU A 235 -4.36 -3.83 -12.11
CA LEU A 235 -5.67 -3.93 -12.75
C LEU A 235 -5.82 -2.81 -13.80
N SER A 236 -6.13 -3.20 -15.06
CA SER A 236 -6.43 -2.21 -16.11
C SER A 236 -7.80 -1.56 -15.90
N ASN A 237 -8.04 -0.42 -16.57
CA ASN A 237 -9.34 0.23 -16.59
C ASN A 237 -10.45 -0.73 -17.08
N ASP A 238 -10.15 -1.54 -18.10
CA ASP A 238 -11.10 -2.53 -18.63
C ASP A 238 -11.42 -3.64 -17.64
N ALA A 239 -10.41 -4.13 -16.93
CA ALA A 239 -10.61 -5.18 -15.92
C ALA A 239 -11.38 -4.66 -14.69
N ALA A 240 -11.12 -3.42 -14.26
CA ALA A 240 -11.91 -2.75 -13.23
C ALA A 240 -13.36 -2.55 -13.69
N ALA A 241 -13.58 -2.09 -14.93
CA ALA A 241 -14.90 -1.94 -15.53
C ALA A 241 -15.65 -3.28 -15.65
N ASP A 242 -14.97 -4.36 -16.06
CA ASP A 242 -15.57 -5.70 -16.14
C ASP A 242 -16.03 -6.20 -14.76
N PHE A 243 -15.23 -6.00 -13.70
CA PHE A 243 -15.66 -6.28 -12.34
C PHE A 243 -16.90 -5.47 -11.94
N LEU A 244 -16.89 -4.16 -12.18
CA LEU A 244 -18.03 -3.27 -11.85
C LEU A 244 -19.30 -3.66 -12.63
N ALA A 245 -19.17 -4.07 -13.89
CA ALA A 245 -20.31 -4.48 -14.71
C ALA A 245 -20.90 -5.84 -14.33
N ARG A 246 -20.06 -6.83 -13.98
CA ARG A 246 -20.48 -8.23 -13.88
C ARG A 246 -20.53 -8.79 -12.47
N SER A 247 -19.60 -8.39 -11.60
CA SER A 247 -19.37 -9.04 -10.31
C SER A 247 -19.69 -8.16 -9.10
N TYR A 248 -19.59 -6.86 -9.25
CA TYR A 248 -19.95 -5.90 -8.21
C TYR A 248 -21.46 -5.95 -7.93
N ASP A 249 -21.85 -5.90 -6.66
CA ASP A 249 -23.24 -6.03 -6.23
C ASP A 249 -24.08 -4.73 -6.37
N GLY A 250 -23.42 -3.60 -6.64
CA GLY A 250 -24.07 -2.30 -6.83
C GLY A 250 -24.42 -1.55 -5.54
N GLN A 251 -23.99 -2.02 -4.36
CA GLN A 251 -24.42 -1.47 -3.08
C GLN A 251 -23.65 -0.24 -2.59
N ALA A 252 -22.39 -0.07 -3.03
CA ALA A 252 -21.55 1.01 -2.53
C ALA A 252 -22.12 2.39 -2.90
N THR A 253 -22.29 3.24 -1.92
CA THR A 253 -22.60 4.66 -2.11
C THR A 253 -21.46 5.38 -2.83
N TYR A 254 -20.22 5.00 -2.55
CA TYR A 254 -19.04 5.54 -3.20
C TYR A 254 -18.19 4.44 -3.82
N VAL A 255 -17.89 4.59 -5.11
CA VAL A 255 -16.85 3.81 -5.82
C VAL A 255 -15.68 4.76 -6.07
N VAL A 256 -14.54 4.47 -5.48
CA VAL A 256 -13.30 5.26 -5.60
C VAL A 256 -12.35 4.51 -6.49
N LEU A 257 -12.07 5.05 -7.69
CA LEU A 257 -11.00 4.54 -8.55
C LEU A 257 -9.67 5.08 -8.04
N ALA A 258 -8.72 4.18 -7.85
CA ALA A 258 -7.47 4.48 -7.19
C ALA A 258 -6.27 3.87 -7.93
N HIS A 259 -5.07 4.26 -7.50
CA HIS A 259 -3.79 3.75 -8.01
C HIS A 259 -3.62 3.91 -9.52
N LEU A 260 -4.05 5.08 -10.06
CA LEU A 260 -3.90 5.42 -11.48
C LEU A 260 -2.43 5.64 -11.82
N SER A 261 -1.97 5.02 -12.91
CA SER A 261 -0.63 5.23 -13.45
C SER A 261 -0.48 6.63 -14.03
N GLU A 262 0.56 7.34 -13.65
CA GLU A 262 0.86 8.69 -14.13
C GLU A 262 1.22 8.72 -15.62
N ASN A 263 1.85 7.65 -16.14
CA ASN A 263 2.35 7.58 -17.51
C ASN A 263 1.47 6.77 -18.47
N ASN A 264 0.63 5.90 -17.93
CA ASN A 264 -0.12 4.93 -18.75
C ASN A 264 -1.62 4.97 -18.46
N ASN A 265 -2.12 6.09 -17.92
CA ASN A 265 -3.53 6.33 -17.71
C ASN A 265 -3.87 7.82 -17.81
N LEU A 266 -5.13 8.10 -18.05
CA LEU A 266 -5.75 9.41 -17.84
C LEU A 266 -6.95 9.23 -16.93
N PRO A 267 -7.17 10.12 -15.95
CA PRO A 267 -8.35 10.07 -15.08
C PRO A 267 -9.66 9.96 -15.84
N GLU A 268 -9.76 10.61 -16.99
CA GLU A 268 -10.93 10.60 -17.87
C GLU A 268 -11.19 9.22 -18.46
N LEU A 269 -10.16 8.47 -18.87
CA LEU A 269 -10.30 7.12 -19.41
C LEU A 269 -10.78 6.16 -18.34
N ALA A 270 -10.18 6.18 -17.15
CA ALA A 270 -10.63 5.39 -16.01
C ALA A 270 -12.09 5.70 -15.65
N ARG A 271 -12.46 6.98 -15.61
CA ARG A 271 -13.84 7.43 -15.35
C ARG A 271 -14.81 6.90 -16.39
N ILE A 272 -14.52 7.10 -17.68
CA ILE A 272 -15.39 6.67 -18.80
C ILE A 272 -15.60 5.14 -18.75
N ALA A 273 -14.55 4.36 -18.51
CA ALA A 273 -14.66 2.90 -18.41
C ALA A 273 -15.60 2.48 -17.28
N ALA A 274 -15.41 3.05 -16.07
CA ALA A 274 -16.23 2.76 -14.91
C ALA A 274 -17.69 3.26 -15.06
N GLU A 275 -17.91 4.46 -15.60
CA GLU A 275 -19.26 5.00 -15.83
C GLU A 275 -20.06 4.14 -16.83
N ARG A 276 -19.40 3.64 -17.87
CA ARG A 276 -20.04 2.68 -18.81
C ARG A 276 -20.44 1.41 -18.10
N ALA A 277 -19.56 0.86 -17.27
CA ALA A 277 -19.81 -0.37 -16.51
C ALA A 277 -20.96 -0.21 -15.49
N LEU A 278 -21.07 0.96 -14.86
CA LEU A 278 -22.08 1.25 -13.84
C LEU A 278 -23.40 1.76 -14.39
N ARG A 279 -23.48 2.13 -15.69
CA ARG A 279 -24.64 2.84 -16.31
C ARG A 279 -26.00 2.19 -15.99
N ASP A 280 -26.07 0.87 -16.02
CA ASP A 280 -27.31 0.13 -15.78
C ASP A 280 -27.56 -0.15 -14.28
N ARG A 281 -26.61 0.20 -13.41
CA ARG A 281 -26.64 -0.07 -11.97
C ARG A 281 -26.75 1.20 -11.12
N MET A 282 -26.24 2.33 -11.59
CA MET A 282 -26.27 3.61 -10.87
C MET A 282 -27.64 4.29 -10.85
N SER A 283 -28.58 3.84 -11.67
CA SER A 283 -29.86 4.55 -11.89
C SER A 283 -30.85 4.50 -10.71
N LEU A 284 -30.63 3.62 -9.73
CA LEU A 284 -31.54 3.43 -8.58
C LEU A 284 -31.01 3.94 -7.23
N LEU A 285 -29.71 4.17 -7.11
CA LEU A 285 -29.05 4.44 -5.82
C LEU A 285 -27.95 5.50 -6.03
N ALA A 286 -28.18 6.72 -6.12
CA ALA A 286 -27.25 7.88 -6.08
C ALA A 286 -25.75 7.55 -5.77
N ASN A 287 -25.17 6.53 -6.47
CA ASN A 287 -23.78 6.11 -6.26
C ASN A 287 -22.85 7.19 -6.81
N HIS A 288 -21.81 7.52 -6.06
CA HIS A 288 -20.81 8.49 -6.46
C HIS A 288 -19.55 7.79 -6.97
N LEU A 289 -19.18 8.05 -8.23
CA LEU A 289 -17.87 7.66 -8.76
C LEU A 289 -16.86 8.77 -8.50
N VAL A 290 -15.81 8.47 -7.74
CA VAL A 290 -14.75 9.39 -7.35
C VAL A 290 -13.40 8.85 -7.84
N LEU A 291 -12.47 9.74 -8.18
CA LEU A 291 -11.09 9.37 -8.52
C LEU A 291 -10.14 9.88 -7.43
N ALA A 292 -9.32 8.98 -6.93
CA ALA A 292 -8.23 9.35 -6.04
C ALA A 292 -7.01 9.80 -6.86
N GLU A 293 -6.36 10.87 -6.41
CA GLU A 293 -5.26 11.49 -7.11
C GLU A 293 -3.92 11.30 -6.39
N GLN A 294 -2.84 11.33 -7.17
CA GLN A 294 -1.49 11.22 -6.62
C GLN A 294 -1.07 12.47 -5.84
N ASP A 295 -1.42 13.66 -6.33
CA ASP A 295 -0.79 14.91 -5.89
C ASP A 295 -1.58 15.70 -4.84
N ARG A 296 -2.83 15.35 -4.64
CA ARG A 296 -3.70 16.02 -3.66
C ARG A 296 -4.59 15.06 -2.90
N PRO A 297 -4.90 15.36 -1.63
CA PRO A 297 -5.89 14.58 -0.90
C PRO A 297 -7.28 14.74 -1.53
N MET A 298 -8.02 13.65 -1.53
CA MET A 298 -9.44 13.63 -1.88
C MET A 298 -10.27 14.31 -0.78
N GLU A 299 -11.40 14.90 -1.14
CA GLU A 299 -12.40 15.30 -0.14
C GLU A 299 -12.84 14.08 0.67
N ALA A 300 -12.98 14.26 1.98
CA ALA A 300 -13.35 13.17 2.87
C ALA A 300 -14.74 12.62 2.54
N ILE A 301 -14.84 11.32 2.29
CA ILE A 301 -16.11 10.61 2.25
C ILE A 301 -16.59 10.44 3.69
N VAL A 302 -17.80 10.94 3.97
CA VAL A 302 -18.40 10.89 5.30
C VAL A 302 -19.70 10.11 5.25
N LEU A 303 -19.76 9.04 6.07
CA LEU A 303 -20.92 8.16 6.19
C LEU A 303 -21.51 8.24 7.61
N LYS A 304 -22.83 8.20 7.68
CA LYS A 304 -23.57 8.30 8.96
C LYS A 304 -24.26 6.99 9.28
#